data_1079318c5a93b63a6084bcb7d0dc4e52
#
_entry.id   1079318c5a93b63a6084bcb7d0dc4e52
#
_cell.length_a   1.000
_cell.length_b   1.000
_cell.length_c   1.000
_cell.angle_alpha   90.00
_cell.angle_beta   90.00
_cell.angle_gamma   90.00
#
_symmetry.space_group_name_H-M   'P 1'
#
loop_
_entity.id
_entity.type
_entity.pdbx_description
1 polymer ?
#
loop_
_entity_poly.entity_id
_entity_poly.type
_entity_poly.pdbx_seq_one_letter_code
_entity_poly.pdbx_strand_id
1 'polypeptide(L)'
;GGRTEPFKLIKDFEKSNEQGKYIDICSLYPTVMYYDKYPIGYPERIVKPKQYNQDWFGLIYCKILPPRGLYLPVLPIKQKAGQAHKLVFGLCRSCIQKVDMKCNHIKTATIKCLDNCTIKDCLKCKLAKKIVKDKCQQCYDIRNSKCQHTDSERAITGFWTTVEVNKAIEVGYKIIDIYEVHHFNTTSTELWKQYIRKFLKIKLETSPFSCSEEEYRQKAKQQEIELGELKPNPGLRYISKICLNSLWGKFGQNIKA
;
A
#
# COMPACT_ATOMS: atom_id res chain seq x y z
N GLY A 1 5.32 5.35 -2.13
CA GLY A 1 5.34 3.91 -2.41
C GLY A 1 4.17 3.20 -1.78
N GLY A 2 3.86 2.02 -2.29
CA GLY A 2 2.82 1.17 -1.75
C GLY A 2 3.16 0.62 -0.36
N ARG A 3 2.16 0.03 0.30
CA ARG A 3 2.36 -0.71 1.53
C ARG A 3 3.25 -1.93 1.26
N THR A 4 4.31 -2.09 2.04
CA THR A 4 5.19 -3.25 1.98
C THR A 4 5.38 -3.79 3.40
N GLU A 5 4.83 -4.96 3.68
CA GLU A 5 4.87 -5.55 5.01
C GLU A 5 4.90 -7.09 4.92
N PRO A 6 5.92 -7.75 5.47
CA PRO A 6 5.92 -9.20 5.61
C PRO A 6 5.10 -9.61 6.84
N PHE A 7 4.12 -10.48 6.69
CA PHE A 7 3.34 -11.06 7.79
C PHE A 7 4.06 -12.24 8.44
N LYS A 8 4.84 -12.99 7.66
CA LYS A 8 5.73 -14.05 8.13
C LYS A 8 7.12 -13.81 7.55
N LEU A 9 8.14 -13.98 8.35
CA LEU A 9 9.54 -13.81 7.93
C LEU A 9 10.04 -15.00 7.12
N ILE A 10 9.58 -16.19 7.48
CA ILE A 10 9.96 -17.45 6.84
C ILE A 10 8.73 -18.34 6.80
N LYS A 11 8.51 -19.00 5.66
CA LYS A 11 7.56 -20.08 5.47
C LYS A 11 8.28 -21.24 4.79
N ASP A 12 8.29 -22.38 5.46
CA ASP A 12 8.86 -23.62 4.93
C ASP A 12 7.70 -24.48 4.38
N PHE A 13 7.57 -24.51 3.07
CA PHE A 13 6.50 -25.24 2.38
C PHE A 13 6.71 -26.75 2.38
N GLU A 14 7.97 -27.21 2.47
CA GLU A 14 8.28 -28.65 2.52
C GLU A 14 7.78 -29.26 3.84
N LYS A 15 7.87 -28.51 4.94
CA LYS A 15 7.46 -28.97 6.27
C LYS A 15 5.96 -28.80 6.55
N SER A 16 5.26 -27.90 5.86
CA SER A 16 3.90 -27.52 6.23
C SER A 16 2.82 -28.11 5.33
N ASN A 17 3.19 -28.89 4.32
CA ASN A 17 2.26 -29.41 3.31
C ASN A 17 1.31 -28.34 2.71
N GLU A 18 1.76 -27.08 2.70
CA GLU A 18 1.04 -25.94 2.16
C GLU A 18 1.64 -25.51 0.83
N GLN A 19 0.83 -24.91 -0.02
CA GLN A 19 1.27 -24.34 -1.30
C GLN A 19 1.34 -22.83 -1.21
N GLY A 20 2.38 -22.23 -1.82
CA GLY A 20 2.51 -20.79 -1.99
C GLY A 20 2.14 -20.36 -3.41
N LYS A 21 1.46 -19.22 -3.53
CA LYS A 21 1.23 -18.56 -4.82
C LYS A 21 1.87 -17.18 -4.79
N TYR A 22 2.62 -16.86 -5.83
CA TYR A 22 3.07 -15.50 -6.11
C TYR A 22 2.03 -14.84 -7.02
N ILE A 23 1.44 -13.74 -6.57
CA ILE A 23 0.42 -13.00 -7.33
C ILE A 23 0.93 -11.59 -7.57
N ASP A 24 0.97 -11.17 -8.82
CA ASP A 24 1.30 -9.81 -9.24
C ASP A 24 0.15 -9.25 -10.08
N ILE A 25 -0.23 -8.00 -9.80
CA ILE A 25 -1.24 -7.30 -10.60
C ILE A 25 -0.52 -6.43 -11.62
N CYS A 26 -0.54 -6.88 -12.86
CA CYS A 26 0.10 -6.17 -13.95
C CYS A 26 -0.41 -4.74 -14.08
N SER A 27 0.52 -3.76 -14.06
CA SER A 27 0.20 -2.34 -14.28
C SER A 27 -0.88 -1.79 -13.35
N LEU A 28 -0.89 -2.18 -12.07
CA LEU A 28 -1.92 -1.77 -11.09
C LEU A 28 -2.14 -0.26 -11.06
N TYR A 29 -1.08 0.54 -10.97
CA TYR A 29 -1.21 2.01 -10.92
C TYR A 29 -1.80 2.60 -12.21
N PRO A 30 -1.32 2.26 -13.40
CA PRO A 30 -1.96 2.69 -14.65
C PRO A 30 -3.43 2.27 -14.75
N THR A 31 -3.78 1.07 -14.29
CA THR A 31 -5.17 0.58 -14.28
C THR A 31 -6.06 1.45 -13.40
N VAL A 32 -5.63 1.74 -12.17
CA VAL A 32 -6.35 2.65 -11.27
C VAL A 32 -6.47 4.04 -11.88
N MET A 33 -5.38 4.58 -12.45
CA MET A 33 -5.39 5.89 -13.10
C MET A 33 -6.33 5.94 -14.31
N TYR A 34 -6.57 4.82 -14.97
CA TYR A 34 -7.42 4.75 -16.15
C TYR A 34 -8.91 4.66 -15.83
N TYR A 35 -9.28 3.86 -14.84
CA TYR A 35 -10.68 3.51 -14.56
C TYR A 35 -11.28 4.30 -13.40
N ASP A 36 -10.48 4.76 -12.45
CA ASP A 36 -11.00 5.44 -11.27
C ASP A 36 -11.27 6.92 -11.52
N LYS A 37 -12.14 7.49 -10.69
CA LYS A 37 -12.43 8.91 -10.70
C LYS A 37 -11.47 9.69 -9.81
N TYR A 38 -11.10 10.87 -10.28
CA TYR A 38 -10.19 11.79 -9.60
C TYR A 38 -10.85 13.14 -9.34
N PRO A 39 -10.48 13.82 -8.24
CA PRO A 39 -11.01 15.14 -7.95
C PRO A 39 -10.46 16.17 -8.94
N ILE A 40 -11.32 17.11 -9.35
CA ILE A 40 -10.95 18.27 -10.16
C ILE A 40 -11.50 19.55 -9.53
N GLY A 41 -10.81 20.66 -9.77
CA GLY A 41 -11.16 21.96 -9.19
C GLY A 41 -10.67 22.12 -7.75
N TYR A 42 -11.38 22.91 -6.98
CA TYR A 42 -11.06 23.22 -5.60
C TYR A 42 -12.03 22.50 -4.65
N PRO A 43 -11.55 22.01 -3.49
CA PRO A 43 -12.41 21.38 -2.50
C PRO A 43 -13.23 22.40 -1.74
N GLU A 44 -14.44 22.02 -1.40
CA GLU A 44 -15.22 22.64 -0.34
C GLU A 44 -14.67 22.23 1.02
N ARG A 45 -14.45 23.20 1.90
CA ARG A 45 -13.94 22.95 3.24
C ARG A 45 -15.11 22.87 4.23
N ILE A 46 -15.32 21.70 4.82
CA ILE A 46 -16.38 21.43 5.82
C ILE A 46 -15.71 21.27 7.18
N VAL A 47 -16.06 22.13 8.13
CA VAL A 47 -15.44 22.16 9.46
C VAL A 47 -16.37 21.55 10.49
N LYS A 48 -15.87 20.58 11.27
CA LYS A 48 -16.55 19.91 12.38
C LYS A 48 -17.99 19.45 12.05
N PRO A 49 -18.21 18.70 10.96
CA PRO A 49 -19.52 18.16 10.68
C PRO A 49 -19.92 17.17 11.79
N LYS A 50 -21.22 17.17 12.13
CA LYS A 50 -21.76 16.31 13.22
C LYS A 50 -21.78 14.82 12.84
N GLN A 51 -21.91 14.51 11.56
CA GLN A 51 -22.03 13.15 11.06
C GLN A 51 -21.14 12.95 9.85
N TYR A 52 -20.68 11.72 9.65
CA TYR A 52 -19.92 11.32 8.47
C TYR A 52 -20.87 11.09 7.30
N ASN A 53 -20.51 11.63 6.14
CA ASN A 53 -21.18 11.34 4.89
C ASN A 53 -20.26 10.50 4.00
N GLN A 54 -20.71 9.33 3.59
CA GLN A 54 -19.95 8.41 2.72
C GLN A 54 -19.77 8.93 1.29
N ASP A 55 -20.60 9.89 0.88
CA ASP A 55 -20.52 10.50 -0.45
C ASP A 55 -19.40 11.55 -0.57
N TRP A 56 -18.79 11.95 0.53
CA TRP A 56 -17.65 12.84 0.47
C TRP A 56 -16.49 12.20 -0.30
N PHE A 57 -15.93 12.97 -1.22
CA PHE A 57 -14.81 12.56 -2.03
C PHE A 57 -13.67 13.55 -1.89
N GLY A 58 -12.54 13.13 -1.31
CA GLY A 58 -11.39 13.99 -1.08
C GLY A 58 -10.59 13.59 0.15
N LEU A 59 -10.31 14.54 1.03
CA LEU A 59 -9.50 14.34 2.22
C LEU A 59 -10.31 14.60 3.49
N ILE A 60 -10.03 13.84 4.53
CA ILE A 60 -10.67 14.00 5.83
C ILE A 60 -9.64 13.97 6.96
N TYR A 61 -9.74 14.94 7.88
CA TYR A 61 -9.04 14.96 9.15
C TYR A 61 -9.99 14.50 10.25
N CYS A 62 -9.75 13.35 10.82
CA CYS A 62 -10.64 12.77 11.81
C CYS A 62 -9.89 11.95 12.87
N LYS A 63 -10.61 11.66 13.95
CA LYS A 63 -10.25 10.68 14.97
C LYS A 63 -11.10 9.44 14.78
N ILE A 64 -10.49 8.29 14.67
CA ILE A 64 -11.13 7.03 14.34
C ILE A 64 -10.61 5.91 15.23
N LEU A 65 -11.48 4.99 15.63
CA LEU A 65 -11.14 3.84 16.45
C LEU A 65 -11.07 2.59 15.57
N PRO A 66 -9.88 1.95 15.45
CA PRO A 66 -9.76 0.67 14.77
C PRO A 66 -10.46 -0.46 15.52
N PRO A 67 -11.03 -1.46 14.82
CA PRO A 67 -11.54 -2.68 15.47
C PRO A 67 -10.38 -3.48 16.09
N ARG A 68 -10.69 -4.39 17.02
CA ARG A 68 -9.71 -5.34 17.54
C ARG A 68 -9.63 -6.57 16.62
N GLY A 69 -8.44 -7.14 16.47
CA GLY A 69 -8.25 -8.40 15.77
C GLY A 69 -8.31 -8.33 14.23
N LEU A 70 -8.39 -7.14 13.64
CA LEU A 70 -8.34 -7.00 12.20
C LEU A 70 -6.97 -7.41 11.66
N TYR A 71 -6.95 -8.39 10.73
CA TYR A 71 -5.70 -8.92 10.17
C TYR A 71 -4.94 -7.90 9.33
N LEU A 72 -5.66 -7.12 8.52
CA LEU A 72 -5.10 -6.08 7.66
C LEU A 72 -5.60 -4.70 8.08
N PRO A 73 -4.84 -3.94 8.91
CA PRO A 73 -5.19 -2.56 9.20
C PRO A 73 -5.24 -1.71 7.92
N VAL A 74 -6.25 -0.84 7.80
CA VAL A 74 -6.46 -0.03 6.59
C VAL A 74 -5.70 1.29 6.67
N LEU A 75 -5.86 2.03 7.77
CA LEU A 75 -5.37 3.40 7.88
C LEU A 75 -3.93 3.45 8.42
N PRO A 76 -3.02 4.14 7.73
CA PRO A 76 -1.66 4.36 8.22
C PRO A 76 -1.59 5.48 9.25
N ILE A 77 -0.61 5.35 10.16
CA ILE A 77 -0.18 6.41 11.07
C ILE A 77 1.22 6.84 10.68
N LYS A 78 1.44 8.14 10.59
CA LYS A 78 2.76 8.71 10.35
C LYS A 78 3.57 8.71 11.64
N GLN A 79 4.66 7.95 11.65
CA GLN A 79 5.58 7.85 12.79
C GLN A 79 6.94 8.44 12.43
N LYS A 80 7.53 9.22 13.33
CA LYS A 80 8.92 9.68 13.19
C LYS A 80 9.87 8.49 13.35
N ALA A 81 10.83 8.37 12.44
CA ALA A 81 11.90 7.38 12.48
C ALA A 81 13.23 8.11 12.20
N GLY A 82 13.84 8.67 13.23
CA GLY A 82 14.98 9.57 13.09
C GLY A 82 14.59 10.84 12.33
N GLN A 83 15.30 11.17 11.25
CA GLN A 83 14.99 12.31 10.38
C GLN A 83 13.88 11.99 9.34
N ALA A 84 13.52 10.72 9.15
CA ALA A 84 12.51 10.29 8.21
C ALA A 84 11.16 10.02 8.88
N HIS A 85 10.11 9.98 8.08
CA HIS A 85 8.79 9.53 8.52
C HIS A 85 8.47 8.19 7.89
N LYS A 86 7.90 7.27 8.68
CA LYS A 86 7.38 6.00 8.21
C LYS A 86 5.85 5.98 8.34
N LEU A 87 5.18 5.35 7.38
CA LEU A 87 3.78 4.98 7.51
C LEU A 87 3.71 3.62 8.17
N VAL A 88 3.07 3.56 9.33
CA VAL A 88 2.90 2.34 10.12
C VAL A 88 1.42 1.99 10.16
N PHE A 89 1.10 0.75 9.80
CA PHE A 89 -0.26 0.22 9.83
C PHE A 89 -0.46 -0.57 11.11
N GLY A 90 -1.37 -0.13 11.97
CA GLY A 90 -1.65 -0.79 13.24
C GLY A 90 -3.03 -0.41 13.77
N LEU A 91 -3.48 -1.14 14.80
CA LEU A 91 -4.84 -1.01 15.36
C LEU A 91 -4.86 -0.31 16.72
N CYS A 92 -3.72 0.25 17.15
CA CYS A 92 -3.61 0.93 18.43
C CYS A 92 -2.53 2.01 18.37
N ARG A 93 -2.93 3.28 18.58
CA ARG A 93 -2.00 4.42 18.62
C ARG A 93 -0.90 4.23 19.66
N SER A 94 -1.26 3.89 20.90
CA SER A 94 -0.31 3.74 22.01
C SER A 94 0.71 2.63 21.75
N CYS A 95 0.29 1.51 21.13
CA CYS A 95 1.22 0.46 20.74
C CYS A 95 2.19 0.92 19.66
N ILE A 96 1.70 1.65 18.65
CA ILE A 96 2.53 2.16 17.56
C ILE A 96 3.56 3.16 18.09
N GLN A 97 3.16 4.05 18.99
CA GLN A 97 4.04 5.09 19.57
C GLN A 97 5.09 4.50 20.55
N LYS A 98 4.72 3.44 21.28
CA LYS A 98 5.62 2.77 22.24
C LYS A 98 6.59 1.79 21.57
N VAL A 99 6.39 1.44 20.32
CA VAL A 99 7.38 0.64 19.57
C VAL A 99 8.57 1.52 19.25
N ASP A 100 9.35 1.81 20.28
CA ASP A 100 10.69 2.33 20.09
C ASP A 100 11.54 1.26 19.38
N MET A 101 12.34 1.67 18.43
CA MET A 101 13.19 0.78 17.63
C MET A 101 14.23 0.03 18.45
N LYS A 102 14.32 0.34 19.74
CA LYS A 102 15.21 -0.30 20.74
C LYS A 102 14.39 -1.05 21.77
N CYS A 103 13.64 -2.09 21.37
CA CYS A 103 12.99 -2.90 22.40
C CYS A 103 14.04 -3.75 23.15
N ASN A 104 14.02 -3.69 24.47
CA ASN A 104 14.87 -4.50 25.34
C ASN A 104 14.42 -5.98 25.43
N HIS A 105 13.38 -6.38 24.72
CA HIS A 105 12.79 -7.72 24.76
C HIS A 105 13.58 -8.79 24.00
N ILE A 106 14.64 -8.43 23.31
CA ILE A 106 15.31 -9.31 22.31
C ILE A 106 16.23 -10.35 22.95
N LYS A 107 16.54 -10.24 24.22
CA LYS A 107 17.55 -11.12 24.82
C LYS A 107 17.15 -12.61 24.89
N THR A 108 15.90 -12.98 24.57
CA THR A 108 15.39 -14.35 24.74
C THR A 108 14.86 -15.02 23.46
N ALA A 109 14.80 -14.34 22.33
CA ALA A 109 14.45 -15.00 21.08
C ALA A 109 15.68 -15.67 20.47
N THR A 110 16.05 -16.82 20.99
CA THR A 110 16.99 -17.74 20.34
C THR A 110 16.32 -18.20 19.05
N ILE A 111 16.70 -17.60 17.92
CA ILE A 111 16.49 -18.29 16.64
C ILE A 111 17.43 -19.49 16.71
N LYS A 112 16.88 -20.63 17.01
CA LYS A 112 17.55 -21.88 16.69
C LYS A 112 17.69 -21.89 15.18
N CYS A 113 18.89 -21.65 14.67
CA CYS A 113 19.26 -22.19 13.40
C CYS A 113 18.82 -23.64 13.39
N LEU A 114 18.25 -24.13 12.32
CA LEU A 114 17.94 -25.55 12.16
C LEU A 114 19.01 -26.35 12.90
N ASP A 115 18.62 -27.20 13.81
CA ASP A 115 19.43 -27.78 14.90
C ASP A 115 20.76 -28.45 14.53
N ASN A 116 21.22 -28.35 13.27
CA ASN A 116 22.47 -28.91 12.75
C ASN A 116 23.23 -28.00 11.78
N CYS A 117 23.18 -26.68 11.92
CA CYS A 117 23.98 -25.82 11.07
C CYS A 117 25.44 -25.79 11.53
N THR A 118 26.26 -26.67 11.00
CA THR A 118 27.72 -26.76 11.23
C THR A 118 28.53 -25.72 10.47
N ILE A 119 27.90 -24.88 9.67
CA ILE A 119 28.58 -23.90 8.80
C ILE A 119 28.86 -22.62 9.60
N LYS A 120 30.14 -22.35 9.89
CA LYS A 120 30.63 -21.21 10.69
C LYS A 120 30.19 -19.84 10.23
N ASP A 121 29.75 -19.66 8.98
CA ASP A 121 29.33 -18.40 8.35
C ASP A 121 28.05 -18.52 7.50
N CYS A 122 27.09 -19.30 7.95
CA CYS A 122 25.85 -19.51 7.23
C CYS A 122 25.13 -18.16 6.97
N LEU A 123 24.96 -17.80 5.71
CA LEU A 123 24.32 -16.58 5.26
C LEU A 123 22.86 -16.50 5.75
N LYS A 124 22.15 -17.64 5.80
CA LYS A 124 20.79 -17.76 6.33
C LYS A 124 20.75 -17.46 7.83
N CYS A 125 21.75 -17.91 8.60
CA CYS A 125 21.85 -17.61 10.02
C CYS A 125 22.22 -16.14 10.30
N LYS A 126 23.09 -15.55 9.46
CA LYS A 126 23.41 -14.11 9.55
C LYS A 126 22.20 -13.24 9.21
N LEU A 127 21.44 -13.60 8.18
CA LEU A 127 20.19 -12.91 7.82
C LEU A 127 19.12 -13.08 8.90
N ALA A 128 18.92 -14.27 9.41
CA ALA A 128 17.98 -14.56 10.48
C ALA A 128 18.34 -13.81 11.78
N LYS A 129 19.62 -13.77 12.18
CA LYS A 129 20.11 -12.97 13.32
C LYS A 129 19.89 -11.47 13.13
N LYS A 130 20.04 -10.93 11.92
CA LYS A 130 19.80 -9.52 11.61
C LYS A 130 18.31 -9.17 11.67
N ILE A 131 17.46 -10.05 11.17
CA ILE A 131 15.99 -9.87 11.12
C ILE A 131 15.40 -9.94 12.55
N VAL A 132 15.89 -10.82 13.40
CA VAL A 132 15.44 -10.93 14.82
C VAL A 132 15.89 -9.75 15.66
N LYS A 133 17.06 -9.19 15.37
CA LYS A 133 17.53 -7.98 16.06
C LYS A 133 16.56 -6.80 15.90
N ASP A 134 15.78 -6.77 14.82
CA ASP A 134 14.89 -5.65 14.47
C ASP A 134 13.41 -5.86 14.82
N LYS A 135 12.96 -7.08 15.12
CA LYS A 135 11.53 -7.38 15.34
C LYS A 135 11.31 -8.51 16.35
N CYS A 136 11.16 -8.17 17.62
CA CYS A 136 10.79 -9.18 18.61
C CYS A 136 9.32 -9.60 18.48
N GLN A 137 9.01 -10.87 18.83
CA GLN A 137 7.66 -11.42 18.76
C GLN A 137 6.67 -10.63 19.64
N GLN A 138 7.10 -10.18 20.80
CA GLN A 138 6.28 -9.39 21.71
C GLN A 138 5.88 -8.02 21.09
N CYS A 139 6.81 -7.35 20.40
CA CYS A 139 6.49 -6.13 19.66
C CYS A 139 5.56 -6.41 18.47
N TYR A 140 5.68 -7.57 17.84
CA TYR A 140 4.78 -8.00 16.76
C TYR A 140 3.36 -8.27 17.28
N ASP A 141 3.23 -8.96 18.40
CA ASP A 141 1.94 -9.26 19.03
C ASP A 141 1.22 -7.99 19.52
N ILE A 142 1.97 -7.02 20.04
CA ILE A 142 1.45 -5.71 20.41
C ILE A 142 0.89 -4.97 19.18
N ARG A 143 1.55 -5.05 18.02
CA ARG A 143 1.06 -4.44 16.78
C ARG A 143 -0.25 -5.06 16.29
N ASN A 144 -0.47 -6.34 16.55
CA ASN A 144 -1.66 -7.09 16.14
C ASN A 144 -2.84 -6.94 17.12
N SER A 145 -2.87 -5.87 17.93
CA SER A 145 -4.00 -5.46 18.78
C SER A 145 -4.42 -6.46 19.87
N LYS A 146 -3.53 -7.28 20.34
CA LYS A 146 -3.71 -8.05 21.60
C LYS A 146 -3.48 -7.19 22.84
N CYS A 147 -3.33 -5.88 22.70
CA CYS A 147 -3.14 -4.95 23.80
C CYS A 147 -4.42 -4.74 24.60
N GLN A 148 -4.24 -4.40 25.90
CA GLN A 148 -5.34 -4.05 26.80
C GLN A 148 -5.62 -2.53 26.88
N HIS A 149 -5.08 -1.74 25.96
CA HIS A 149 -5.34 -0.31 25.90
C HIS A 149 -6.83 -0.01 25.71
N THR A 150 -7.28 1.03 26.39
CA THR A 150 -8.66 1.56 26.24
C THR A 150 -8.91 2.09 24.84
N ASP A 151 -10.16 2.26 24.47
CA ASP A 151 -10.53 2.80 23.15
C ASP A 151 -9.99 4.20 22.92
N SER A 152 -9.92 5.03 23.96
CA SER A 152 -9.30 6.36 23.89
C SER A 152 -7.81 6.31 23.58
N GLU A 153 -7.08 5.37 24.16
CA GLU A 153 -5.63 5.17 23.91
C GLU A 153 -5.37 4.54 22.56
N ARG A 154 -6.32 3.74 22.05
CA ARG A 154 -6.23 3.07 20.76
C ARG A 154 -6.56 3.97 19.58
N ALA A 155 -7.46 4.94 19.80
CA ALA A 155 -7.94 5.81 18.74
C ALA A 155 -6.80 6.54 18.03
N ILE A 156 -6.85 6.55 16.70
CA ILE A 156 -5.89 7.19 15.83
C ILE A 156 -6.47 8.48 15.25
N THR A 157 -5.61 9.47 15.08
CA THR A 157 -5.98 10.75 14.46
C THR A 157 -5.06 11.03 13.30
N GLY A 158 -5.61 11.44 12.18
CA GLY A 158 -4.81 11.70 10.98
C GLY A 158 -5.62 12.25 9.82
N PHE A 159 -4.90 12.58 8.75
CA PHE A 159 -5.46 12.89 7.46
C PHE A 159 -5.42 11.65 6.58
N TRP A 160 -6.55 11.31 5.99
CA TRP A 160 -6.69 10.20 5.05
C TRP A 160 -7.57 10.60 3.88
N THR A 161 -7.54 9.84 2.82
CA THR A 161 -8.54 10.00 1.77
C THR A 161 -9.90 9.45 2.24
N THR A 162 -10.98 10.03 1.76
CA THR A 162 -12.33 9.52 2.09
C THR A 162 -12.52 8.09 1.60
N VAL A 163 -11.87 7.70 0.50
CA VAL A 163 -11.88 6.32 -0.03
C VAL A 163 -11.28 5.34 0.98
N GLU A 164 -10.14 5.69 1.61
CA GLU A 164 -9.52 4.87 2.66
C GLU A 164 -10.40 4.81 3.91
N VAL A 165 -11.03 5.93 4.29
CA VAL A 165 -11.93 5.96 5.45
C VAL A 165 -13.21 5.18 5.21
N ASN A 166 -13.81 5.24 4.02
CA ASN A 166 -14.93 4.38 3.64
C ASN A 166 -14.58 2.90 3.78
N LYS A 167 -13.40 2.50 3.27
CA LYS A 167 -12.92 1.12 3.45
C LYS A 167 -12.67 0.76 4.91
N ALA A 168 -12.14 1.70 5.69
CA ALA A 168 -11.94 1.48 7.12
C ALA A 168 -13.28 1.24 7.86
N ILE A 169 -14.30 2.05 7.58
CA ILE A 169 -15.64 1.87 8.16
C ILE A 169 -16.23 0.51 7.79
N GLU A 170 -16.11 0.13 6.52
CA GLU A 170 -16.58 -1.18 6.01
C GLU A 170 -15.98 -2.36 6.82
N VAL A 171 -14.71 -2.27 7.21
CA VAL A 171 -14.04 -3.30 8.01
C VAL A 171 -14.11 -3.08 9.52
N GLY A 172 -14.99 -2.21 9.98
CA GLY A 172 -15.35 -2.05 11.39
C GLY A 172 -14.64 -0.94 12.16
N TYR A 173 -13.97 0.00 11.49
CA TYR A 173 -13.52 1.22 12.17
C TYR A 173 -14.72 2.10 12.55
N LYS A 174 -14.61 2.81 13.67
CA LYS A 174 -15.65 3.74 14.16
C LYS A 174 -15.09 5.15 14.21
N ILE A 175 -15.72 6.08 13.50
CA ILE A 175 -15.37 7.49 13.59
C ILE A 175 -15.80 8.01 14.98
N ILE A 176 -14.89 8.70 15.66
CA ILE A 176 -15.12 9.33 16.96
C ILE A 176 -15.40 10.81 16.77
N ASP A 177 -14.51 11.52 16.06
CA ASP A 177 -14.60 12.94 15.80
C ASP A 177 -14.19 13.26 14.37
N ILE A 178 -14.85 14.22 13.72
CA ILE A 178 -14.45 14.77 12.43
C ILE A 178 -14.07 16.23 12.66
N TYR A 179 -12.82 16.56 12.34
CA TYR A 179 -12.32 17.92 12.51
C TYR A 179 -12.51 18.75 11.25
N GLU A 180 -12.24 18.14 10.09
CA GLU A 180 -12.26 18.85 8.82
C GLU A 180 -12.39 17.86 7.65
N VAL A 181 -13.13 18.25 6.63
CA VAL A 181 -13.26 17.55 5.36
C VAL A 181 -12.98 18.51 4.21
N HIS A 182 -12.16 18.09 3.27
CA HIS A 182 -11.94 18.76 1.99
C HIS A 182 -12.66 17.94 0.91
N HIS A 183 -13.90 18.32 0.62
CA HIS A 183 -14.77 17.62 -0.32
C HIS A 183 -14.68 18.21 -1.72
N PHE A 184 -14.45 17.38 -2.72
CA PHE A 184 -14.49 17.76 -4.12
C PHE A 184 -15.84 17.38 -4.73
N ASN A 185 -16.67 18.38 -5.03
CA ASN A 185 -17.96 18.19 -5.66
C ASN A 185 -17.85 17.72 -7.12
N THR A 186 -16.74 18.02 -7.76
CA THR A 186 -16.50 17.64 -9.16
C THR A 186 -15.40 16.61 -9.28
N THR A 187 -15.67 15.57 -10.06
CA THR A 187 -14.71 14.49 -10.33
C THR A 187 -14.66 14.18 -11.82
N SER A 188 -13.56 13.59 -12.28
CA SER A 188 -13.41 13.14 -13.65
C SER A 188 -12.75 11.78 -13.72
N THR A 189 -13.19 10.91 -14.59
CA THR A 189 -12.52 9.67 -14.99
C THR A 189 -11.58 9.90 -16.18
N GLU A 190 -11.64 11.05 -16.82
CA GLU A 190 -10.88 11.34 -18.05
C GLU A 190 -9.50 11.94 -17.79
N LEU A 191 -9.22 12.36 -16.54
CA LEU A 191 -8.02 13.13 -16.19
C LEU A 191 -6.71 12.51 -16.69
N TRP A 192 -6.58 11.19 -16.59
CA TRP A 192 -5.37 10.46 -16.95
C TRP A 192 -5.52 9.56 -18.17
N LYS A 193 -6.73 9.33 -18.67
CA LYS A 193 -7.01 8.36 -19.75
C LYS A 193 -6.18 8.58 -21.00
N GLN A 194 -6.12 9.82 -21.49
CA GLN A 194 -5.35 10.13 -22.71
C GLN A 194 -3.87 9.82 -22.56
N TYR A 195 -3.28 10.16 -21.38
CA TYR A 195 -1.89 9.84 -21.08
C TYR A 195 -1.67 8.32 -21.05
N ILE A 196 -2.50 7.61 -20.31
CA ILE A 196 -2.39 6.15 -20.18
C ILE A 196 -2.58 5.46 -21.53
N ARG A 197 -3.60 5.83 -22.31
CA ARG A 197 -3.83 5.30 -23.67
C ARG A 197 -2.62 5.49 -24.57
N LYS A 198 -2.03 6.68 -24.60
CA LYS A 198 -0.86 6.98 -25.42
C LYS A 198 0.31 6.03 -25.13
N PHE A 199 0.73 5.94 -23.86
CA PHE A 199 1.87 5.13 -23.50
C PHE A 199 1.58 3.63 -23.49
N LEU A 200 0.33 3.23 -23.21
CA LEU A 200 -0.08 1.84 -23.32
C LEU A 200 -0.09 1.39 -24.78
N LYS A 201 -0.59 2.22 -25.70
CA LYS A 201 -0.52 1.97 -27.14
C LYS A 201 0.92 1.74 -27.60
N ILE A 202 1.83 2.68 -27.30
CA ILE A 202 3.24 2.56 -27.68
C ILE A 202 3.87 1.28 -27.08
N LYS A 203 3.58 0.99 -25.81
CA LYS A 203 4.06 -0.23 -25.14
C LYS A 203 3.58 -1.49 -25.85
N LEU A 204 2.32 -1.54 -26.27
CA LEU A 204 1.76 -2.69 -26.97
C LEU A 204 2.32 -2.83 -28.39
N GLU A 205 2.39 -1.76 -29.17
CA GLU A 205 2.94 -1.76 -30.52
C GLU A 205 4.41 -2.18 -30.57
N THR A 206 5.15 -1.92 -29.49
CA THR A 206 6.59 -2.22 -29.41
C THR A 206 6.91 -3.50 -28.63
N SER A 207 5.91 -4.20 -28.09
CA SER A 207 6.08 -5.45 -27.35
C SER A 207 6.09 -6.66 -28.28
N PRO A 208 6.92 -7.69 -28.02
CA PRO A 208 6.72 -8.98 -28.65
C PRO A 208 5.41 -9.61 -28.15
N PHE A 209 4.77 -10.37 -28.99
CA PHE A 209 3.55 -11.13 -28.68
C PHE A 209 3.68 -12.58 -29.16
N SER A 210 2.98 -13.50 -28.48
CA SER A 210 3.08 -14.97 -28.71
C SER A 210 1.78 -15.57 -29.27
N CYS A 211 0.77 -14.75 -29.52
CA CYS A 211 -0.49 -15.17 -30.16
C CYS A 211 -0.56 -14.64 -31.61
N SER A 212 -1.65 -14.92 -32.34
CA SER A 212 -1.85 -14.33 -33.66
C SER A 212 -1.97 -12.81 -33.57
N GLU A 213 -1.65 -12.09 -34.65
CA GLU A 213 -1.77 -10.63 -34.71
C GLU A 213 -3.22 -10.20 -34.49
N GLU A 214 -4.18 -10.91 -35.08
CA GLU A 214 -5.61 -10.65 -34.93
C GLU A 214 -6.04 -10.76 -33.47
N GLU A 215 -5.65 -11.83 -32.78
CA GLU A 215 -5.94 -12.03 -31.38
C GLU A 215 -5.31 -10.95 -30.49
N TYR A 216 -4.08 -10.55 -30.81
CA TYR A 216 -3.40 -9.49 -30.08
C TYR A 216 -4.09 -8.14 -30.24
N ARG A 217 -4.48 -7.78 -31.46
CA ARG A 217 -5.25 -6.57 -31.77
C ARG A 217 -6.63 -6.59 -31.12
N GLN A 218 -7.30 -7.74 -31.10
CA GLN A 218 -8.60 -7.89 -30.43
C GLN A 218 -8.50 -7.67 -28.92
N LYS A 219 -7.48 -8.21 -28.26
CA LYS A 219 -7.22 -7.98 -26.83
C LYS A 219 -6.92 -6.50 -26.54
N ALA A 220 -6.18 -5.81 -27.39
CA ALA A 220 -5.95 -4.37 -27.24
C ALA A 220 -7.25 -3.56 -27.44
N LYS A 221 -8.08 -3.93 -28.40
CA LYS A 221 -9.38 -3.28 -28.66
C LYS A 221 -10.35 -3.44 -27.48
N GLN A 222 -10.32 -4.57 -26.75
CA GLN A 222 -11.07 -4.75 -25.50
C GLN A 222 -10.65 -3.75 -24.41
N GLN A 223 -9.44 -3.20 -24.49
CA GLN A 223 -8.93 -2.15 -23.62
C GLN A 223 -9.08 -0.76 -24.24
N GLU A 224 -9.93 -0.61 -25.26
CA GLU A 224 -10.18 0.63 -26.00
C GLU A 224 -8.92 1.21 -26.69
N ILE A 225 -7.99 0.34 -27.11
CA ILE A 225 -6.75 0.75 -27.77
C ILE A 225 -6.73 0.21 -29.19
N GLU A 226 -6.67 1.13 -30.14
CA GLU A 226 -6.42 0.80 -31.55
C GLU A 226 -4.92 0.82 -31.82
N LEU A 227 -4.37 -0.35 -32.17
CA LEU A 227 -2.96 -0.53 -32.51
C LEU A 227 -2.68 -0.15 -33.95
N GLY A 228 -1.62 0.61 -34.17
CA GLY A 228 -1.04 0.90 -35.46
C GLY A 228 -0.10 -0.22 -35.94
N GLU A 229 1.07 0.14 -36.45
CA GLU A 229 2.11 -0.80 -36.88
C GLU A 229 2.71 -1.50 -35.65
N LEU A 230 2.80 -2.85 -35.73
CA LEU A 230 3.44 -3.66 -34.71
C LEU A 230 4.92 -3.84 -35.04
N LYS A 231 5.77 -3.14 -34.32
CA LYS A 231 7.23 -3.17 -34.54
C LYS A 231 7.97 -3.32 -33.23
N PRO A 232 8.44 -4.51 -32.88
CA PRO A 232 9.16 -4.76 -31.64
C PRO A 232 10.33 -3.80 -31.45
N ASN A 233 10.32 -3.05 -30.35
CA ASN A 233 11.37 -2.12 -29.97
C ASN A 233 11.56 -2.14 -28.44
N PRO A 234 12.55 -2.90 -27.91
CA PRO A 234 12.78 -3.05 -26.48
C PRO A 234 13.01 -1.71 -25.75
N GLY A 235 13.73 -0.76 -26.38
CA GLY A 235 14.02 0.55 -25.80
C GLY A 235 12.76 1.40 -25.63
N LEU A 236 11.96 1.53 -26.68
CA LEU A 236 10.73 2.32 -26.64
C LEU A 236 9.67 1.67 -25.74
N ARG A 237 9.58 0.33 -25.72
CA ARG A 237 8.76 -0.42 -24.76
C ARG A 237 9.16 -0.12 -23.32
N TYR A 238 10.46 -0.09 -23.02
CA TYR A 238 10.96 0.20 -21.68
C TYR A 238 10.63 1.60 -21.24
N ILE A 239 10.84 2.61 -22.08
CA ILE A 239 10.51 4.01 -21.82
C ILE A 239 8.99 4.15 -21.56
N SER A 240 8.16 3.56 -22.39
CA SER A 240 6.70 3.59 -22.23
C SER A 240 6.25 2.95 -20.91
N LYS A 241 6.89 1.84 -20.50
CA LYS A 241 6.66 1.22 -19.19
C LYS A 241 7.02 2.15 -18.03
N ILE A 242 8.13 2.87 -18.13
CA ILE A 242 8.51 3.86 -17.12
C ILE A 242 7.48 4.98 -17.05
N CYS A 243 7.08 5.56 -18.19
CA CYS A 243 6.08 6.62 -18.24
C CYS A 243 4.75 6.18 -17.57
N LEU A 244 4.28 4.98 -17.86
CA LEU A 244 3.07 4.43 -17.23
C LEU A 244 3.19 4.29 -15.71
N ASN A 245 4.33 3.85 -15.22
CA ASN A 245 4.50 3.49 -13.81
C ASN A 245 4.98 4.67 -12.93
N SER A 246 5.55 5.73 -13.49
CA SER A 246 6.18 6.81 -12.72
C SER A 246 5.35 8.08 -12.62
N LEU A 247 4.31 8.26 -13.43
CA LEU A 247 3.52 9.49 -13.46
C LEU A 247 2.95 9.85 -12.09
N TRP A 248 2.32 8.91 -11.41
CA TRP A 248 1.73 9.12 -10.08
C TRP A 248 2.76 9.56 -9.03
N GLY A 249 3.99 9.04 -9.10
CA GLY A 249 5.07 9.38 -8.19
C GLY A 249 5.56 10.81 -8.35
N LYS A 250 5.40 11.38 -9.54
CA LYS A 250 5.78 12.77 -9.81
C LYS A 250 4.98 13.77 -8.98
N PHE A 251 3.71 13.50 -8.73
CA PHE A 251 2.85 14.37 -7.91
C PHE A 251 3.15 14.28 -6.42
N GLY A 252 3.77 13.19 -5.96
CA GLY A 252 4.23 13.02 -4.58
C GLY A 252 5.66 13.52 -4.33
N GLN A 253 6.31 14.08 -5.33
CA GLN A 253 7.69 14.56 -5.21
C GLN A 253 7.76 15.83 -4.35
N ASN A 254 8.66 15.84 -3.38
CA ASN A 254 8.94 17.04 -2.60
C ASN A 254 9.78 18.02 -3.43
N ILE A 255 9.21 19.19 -3.74
CA ILE A 255 9.89 20.22 -4.56
C ILE A 255 10.96 20.98 -3.76
N LYS A 256 10.95 20.86 -2.42
CA LYS A 256 11.89 21.56 -1.53
C LYS A 256 13.05 20.68 -1.06
N ALA A 257 13.23 19.50 -1.64
CA ALA A 257 14.35 18.60 -1.33
C ALA A 257 15.46 18.72 -2.35
#